data_c36fbdc8aa1baa9a0f4dd35b29f5698e
#
_entry.id   c36fbdc8aa1baa9a0f4dd35b29f5698e
#
_cell.length_a   1.000
_cell.length_b   1.000
_cell.length_c   1.000
_cell.angle_alpha   90.00
_cell.angle_beta   90.00
_cell.angle_gamma   90.00
#
_symmetry.space_group_name_H-M   'P 1'
#
loop_
_entity.id
_entity.type
_entity.pdbx_description
1 polymer ?
#
loop_
_entity_poly.entity_id
_entity_poly.type
_entity_poly.pdbx_seq_one_letter_code
_entity_poly.pdbx_strand_id
1 'polypeptide(L)'
;MEHRLHARFTVEGVHGRMTLASQVDILNMSISGVAIKVDRALRVGGEYALNLQLQNRVITVHALVVWCVLGEIRKGAHGEAMPVYSAGMKFTDVLSPKLMELISFIDRHKIVEEHRLGGLRVHIDAPGKAMLEVPQTYRVKVISLSGMLIEMEEGLELDRVCPMEFSLKEGGDAIRFTGRIVYCVEAVDQDTRKHEIGVAFEDIDLEQKKHLADFIDSISK
;
A
#
# COMPACT_ATOMS: atom_id res chain seq x y z
N MET A 1 -16.46 29.71 -9.07
CA MET A 1 -16.01 28.98 -10.29
C MET A 1 -14.52 28.76 -10.15
N GLU A 2 -14.12 27.53 -9.92
CA GLU A 2 -12.71 27.17 -9.82
C GLU A 2 -12.12 27.20 -11.23
N HIS A 3 -11.19 28.12 -11.49
CA HIS A 3 -10.47 28.18 -12.76
C HIS A 3 -9.53 26.95 -12.85
N ARG A 4 -9.94 25.94 -13.61
CA ARG A 4 -9.12 24.78 -13.92
C ARG A 4 -7.92 25.23 -14.75
N LEU A 5 -6.71 25.07 -14.21
CA LEU A 5 -5.46 25.55 -14.80
C LEU A 5 -4.98 24.72 -16.00
N HIS A 6 -5.44 23.46 -16.14
CA HIS A 6 -4.94 22.54 -17.16
C HIS A 6 -6.08 21.77 -17.86
N ALA A 7 -5.91 21.52 -19.16
CA ALA A 7 -6.77 20.64 -19.93
C ALA A 7 -6.67 19.19 -19.43
N ARG A 8 -7.75 18.43 -19.60
CA ARG A 8 -7.88 17.04 -19.19
C ARG A 8 -8.12 16.17 -20.42
N PHE A 9 -7.42 15.06 -20.49
CA PHE A 9 -7.46 14.14 -21.63
C PHE A 9 -7.85 12.74 -21.15
N THR A 10 -8.85 12.14 -21.81
CA THR A 10 -9.20 10.74 -21.59
C THR A 10 -8.09 9.88 -22.18
N VAL A 11 -7.68 8.85 -21.45
CA VAL A 11 -6.64 7.91 -21.87
C VAL A 11 -7.14 6.48 -21.75
N GLU A 12 -6.63 5.60 -22.61
CA GLU A 12 -6.91 4.17 -22.58
C GLU A 12 -5.61 3.38 -22.45
N GLY A 13 -5.66 2.23 -21.78
CA GLY A 13 -4.50 1.34 -21.62
C GLY A 13 -3.40 1.86 -20.68
N VAL A 14 -3.61 2.99 -19.98
CA VAL A 14 -2.65 3.53 -19.01
C VAL A 14 -2.95 2.93 -17.65
N HIS A 15 -1.97 2.21 -17.10
CA HIS A 15 -2.05 1.56 -15.80
C HIS A 15 -0.92 2.03 -14.90
N GLY A 16 -1.18 2.03 -13.61
CA GLY A 16 -0.19 2.40 -12.62
C GLY A 16 -0.24 1.54 -11.37
N ARG A 17 0.72 1.80 -10.50
CA ARG A 17 0.83 1.19 -9.19
C ARG A 17 1.03 2.25 -8.12
N MET A 18 0.51 1.97 -6.94
CA MET A 18 0.74 2.76 -5.73
C MET A 18 1.06 1.83 -4.57
N THR A 19 1.71 2.35 -3.56
CA THR A 19 1.96 1.62 -2.32
C THR A 19 1.15 2.24 -1.21
N LEU A 20 0.26 1.45 -0.61
CA LEU A 20 -0.54 1.86 0.52
C LEU A 20 0.07 1.30 1.80
N ALA A 21 0.46 2.17 2.72
CA ALA A 21 0.86 1.77 4.05
C ALA A 21 -0.39 1.58 4.93
N SER A 22 -0.56 0.39 5.51
CA SER A 22 -1.63 0.05 6.45
C SER A 22 -1.03 -0.33 7.79
N GLN A 23 -1.59 0.23 8.87
CA GLN A 23 -1.21 -0.19 10.22
C GLN A 23 -1.67 -1.63 10.46
N VAL A 24 -0.81 -2.45 11.05
CA VAL A 24 -1.10 -3.84 11.38
C VAL A 24 -0.78 -4.14 12.84
N ASP A 25 -1.52 -5.08 13.43
CA ASP A 25 -1.24 -5.56 14.77
C ASP A 25 -0.40 -6.84 14.68
N ILE A 26 0.72 -6.87 15.39
CA ILE A 26 1.56 -8.07 15.48
C ILE A 26 0.94 -9.01 16.53
N LEU A 27 0.59 -10.23 16.11
CA LEU A 27 0.09 -11.27 17.02
C LEU A 27 1.22 -12.01 17.71
N ASN A 28 2.18 -12.45 16.91
CA ASN A 28 3.41 -13.07 17.39
C ASN A 28 4.52 -12.95 16.36
N MET A 29 5.75 -13.06 16.79
CA MET A 29 6.93 -12.92 15.96
C MET A 29 8.03 -13.90 16.38
N SER A 30 8.89 -14.23 15.43
CA SER A 30 10.16 -14.93 15.59
C SER A 30 11.20 -14.30 14.69
N ILE A 31 12.44 -14.76 14.76
CA ILE A 31 13.50 -14.32 13.84
C ILE A 31 13.25 -14.73 12.37
N SER A 32 12.36 -15.68 12.12
CA SER A 32 12.07 -16.21 10.79
C SER A 32 10.74 -15.73 10.21
N GLY A 33 9.89 -15.05 11.00
CA GLY A 33 8.59 -14.61 10.50
C GLY A 33 7.68 -14.01 11.56
N VAL A 34 6.51 -13.56 11.10
CA VAL A 34 5.54 -12.83 11.89
C VAL A 34 4.12 -13.31 11.58
N ALA A 35 3.25 -13.27 12.58
CA ALA A 35 1.80 -13.33 12.36
C ALA A 35 1.20 -11.96 12.70
N ILE A 36 0.35 -11.45 11.81
CA ILE A 36 -0.26 -10.13 11.92
C ILE A 36 -1.78 -10.21 11.78
N LYS A 37 -2.46 -9.17 12.30
CA LYS A 37 -3.84 -8.83 11.92
C LYS A 37 -3.80 -7.66 10.94
N VAL A 38 -4.62 -7.74 9.90
CA VAL A 38 -4.71 -6.75 8.82
C VAL A 38 -6.16 -6.60 8.37
N ASP A 39 -6.53 -5.43 7.87
CA ASP A 39 -7.89 -5.04 7.46
C ASP A 39 -8.32 -5.59 6.09
N ARG A 40 -7.44 -6.34 5.42
CA ARG A 40 -7.67 -6.88 4.07
C ARG A 40 -7.05 -8.26 3.88
N ALA A 41 -7.56 -8.99 2.89
CA ALA A 41 -6.95 -10.26 2.48
C ALA A 41 -5.61 -10.01 1.79
N LEU A 42 -4.56 -10.71 2.25
CA LEU A 42 -3.26 -10.70 1.59
C LEU A 42 -3.15 -11.91 0.67
N ARG A 43 -2.49 -11.71 -0.48
CA ARG A 43 -2.27 -12.80 -1.44
C ARG A 43 -1.24 -13.78 -0.88
N VAL A 44 -1.62 -15.05 -0.70
CA VAL A 44 -0.68 -16.13 -0.34
C VAL A 44 0.37 -16.29 -1.45
N GLY A 45 1.63 -16.35 -1.06
CA GLY A 45 2.77 -16.29 -1.98
C GLY A 45 3.14 -14.88 -2.44
N GLY A 46 2.41 -13.84 -2.01
CA GLY A 46 2.80 -12.44 -2.23
C GLY A 46 3.87 -11.99 -1.25
N GLU A 47 4.79 -11.15 -1.70
CA GLU A 47 5.83 -10.53 -0.88
C GLU A 47 5.45 -9.08 -0.58
N TYR A 48 5.62 -8.68 0.68
CA TYR A 48 5.27 -7.36 1.19
C TYR A 48 6.38 -6.82 2.07
N ALA A 49 6.56 -5.50 2.09
CA ALA A 49 7.45 -4.84 3.03
C ALA A 49 6.70 -4.56 4.34
N LEU A 50 7.28 -4.99 5.46
CA LEU A 50 6.80 -4.73 6.81
C LEU A 50 7.78 -3.77 7.49
N ASN A 51 7.28 -2.60 7.84
CA ASN A 51 8.01 -1.55 8.55
C ASN A 51 7.73 -1.64 10.04
N LEU A 52 8.77 -1.86 10.83
CA LEU A 52 8.73 -1.97 12.28
C LEU A 52 9.37 -0.75 12.91
N GLN A 53 8.63 -0.01 13.73
CA GLN A 53 9.13 1.17 14.42
C GLN A 53 9.91 0.80 15.69
N LEU A 54 11.23 0.92 15.64
CA LEU A 54 12.11 0.72 16.79
C LEU A 54 12.70 2.07 17.25
N GLN A 55 12.12 2.66 18.29
CA GLN A 55 12.49 4.01 18.77
C GLN A 55 12.37 5.06 17.64
N ASN A 56 13.50 5.67 17.25
CA ASN A 56 13.58 6.69 16.19
C ASN A 56 14.00 6.11 14.82
N ARG A 57 13.95 4.79 14.66
CA ARG A 57 14.32 4.09 13.42
C ARG A 57 13.18 3.23 12.92
N VAL A 58 13.13 3.04 11.63
CA VAL A 58 12.24 2.08 10.97
C VAL A 58 13.09 0.92 10.45
N ILE A 59 12.70 -0.29 10.82
CA ILE A 59 13.28 -1.52 10.29
C ILE A 59 12.35 -2.01 9.21
N THR A 60 12.78 -2.00 7.96
CA THR A 60 12.01 -2.59 6.85
C THR A 60 12.46 -4.02 6.61
N VAL A 61 11.54 -4.97 6.74
CA VAL A 61 11.76 -6.39 6.42
C VAL A 61 10.80 -6.83 5.33
N HIS A 62 11.30 -7.59 4.35
CA HIS A 62 10.45 -8.21 3.34
C HIS A 62 9.96 -9.56 3.85
N ALA A 63 8.69 -9.84 3.59
CA ALA A 63 8.04 -11.03 4.10
C ALA A 63 7.07 -11.63 3.09
N LEU A 64 7.17 -12.92 2.87
CA LEU A 64 6.32 -13.74 2.02
C LEU A 64 5.11 -14.23 2.83
N VAL A 65 3.90 -14.00 2.33
CA VAL A 65 2.67 -14.52 2.95
C VAL A 65 2.59 -16.03 2.77
N VAL A 66 2.59 -16.77 3.87
CA VAL A 66 2.48 -18.24 3.88
C VAL A 66 1.02 -18.69 4.00
N TRP A 67 0.22 -17.94 4.78
CA TRP A 67 -1.21 -18.16 4.93
C TRP A 67 -1.91 -16.84 5.26
N CYS A 68 -3.18 -16.75 4.85
CA CYS A 68 -4.05 -15.63 5.19
C CYS A 68 -5.48 -16.18 5.35
N VAL A 69 -6.11 -15.90 6.48
CA VAL A 69 -7.48 -16.37 6.80
C VAL A 69 -8.30 -15.23 7.38
N LEU A 70 -9.60 -15.25 7.09
CA LEU A 70 -10.55 -14.36 7.75
C LEU A 70 -10.61 -14.74 9.24
N GLY A 71 -10.26 -13.80 10.10
CA GLY A 71 -10.25 -13.99 11.56
C GLY A 71 -11.58 -13.58 12.19
N GLU A 72 -11.97 -12.33 12.03
CA GLU A 72 -13.18 -11.75 12.63
C GLU A 72 -13.79 -10.67 11.73
N ILE A 73 -15.04 -10.33 12.01
CA ILE A 73 -15.70 -9.16 11.40
C ILE A 73 -15.91 -8.14 12.52
N ARG A 74 -15.33 -6.96 12.38
CA ARG A 74 -15.54 -5.82 13.28
C ARG A 74 -16.60 -4.89 12.72
N LYS A 75 -17.25 -4.13 13.59
CA LYS A 75 -18.11 -3.03 13.17
C LYS A 75 -17.26 -1.78 13.04
N GLY A 76 -17.27 -1.15 11.88
CA GLY A 76 -16.67 0.15 11.65
C GLY A 76 -17.41 1.28 12.37
N ALA A 77 -16.87 2.48 12.30
CA ALA A 77 -17.40 3.67 13.00
C ALA A 77 -18.83 4.05 12.55
N HIS A 78 -19.21 3.69 11.33
CA HIS A 78 -20.54 3.95 10.75
C HIS A 78 -21.42 2.71 10.69
N GLY A 79 -21.00 1.61 11.40
CA GLY A 79 -21.77 0.37 11.48
C GLY A 79 -21.53 -0.61 10.33
N GLU A 80 -20.65 -0.30 9.41
CA GLU A 80 -20.23 -1.18 8.32
C GLU A 80 -19.46 -2.40 8.85
N ALA A 81 -19.58 -3.53 8.15
CA ALA A 81 -18.87 -4.75 8.47
C ALA A 81 -17.43 -4.67 7.92
N MET A 82 -16.44 -4.60 8.80
CA MET A 82 -15.02 -4.57 8.44
C MET A 82 -14.39 -5.93 8.69
N PRO A 83 -13.96 -6.65 7.64
CA PRO A 83 -13.27 -7.92 7.82
C PRO A 83 -11.88 -7.69 8.39
N VAL A 84 -11.47 -8.51 9.35
CA VAL A 84 -10.11 -8.55 9.88
C VAL A 84 -9.53 -9.92 9.59
N TYR A 85 -8.42 -9.91 8.88
CA TYR A 85 -7.69 -11.12 8.50
C TYR A 85 -6.52 -11.35 9.44
N SER A 86 -6.18 -12.61 9.65
CA SER A 86 -4.92 -13.02 10.25
C SER A 86 -4.03 -13.59 9.15
N ALA A 87 -2.78 -13.14 9.08
CA ALA A 87 -1.82 -13.60 8.09
C ALA A 87 -0.51 -14.02 8.76
N GLY A 88 0.05 -15.14 8.32
CA GLY A 88 1.40 -15.58 8.69
C GLY A 88 2.37 -15.34 7.55
N MET A 89 3.49 -14.70 7.88
CA MET A 89 4.49 -14.29 6.91
C MET A 89 5.86 -14.82 7.31
N LYS A 90 6.66 -15.23 6.32
CA LYS A 90 8.05 -15.65 6.49
C LYS A 90 8.96 -14.54 5.98
N PHE A 91 9.94 -14.13 6.75
CA PHE A 91 10.93 -13.15 6.33
C PHE A 91 11.84 -13.71 5.23
N THR A 92 12.13 -12.87 4.22
CA THR A 92 12.91 -13.25 3.04
C THR A 92 14.29 -12.58 2.98
N ASP A 93 14.47 -11.46 3.68
CA ASP A 93 15.65 -10.60 3.56
C ASP A 93 16.38 -10.32 4.89
N VAL A 94 16.19 -11.14 5.92
CA VAL A 94 16.82 -10.94 7.23
C VAL A 94 18.27 -11.41 7.21
N LEU A 95 19.18 -10.52 6.80
CA LEU A 95 20.63 -10.70 6.89
C LEU A 95 21.17 -10.12 8.21
N SER A 96 22.45 -10.41 8.54
CA SER A 96 23.04 -10.18 9.87
C SER A 96 22.79 -8.81 10.52
N PRO A 97 22.92 -7.65 9.87
CA PRO A 97 22.62 -6.38 10.51
C PRO A 97 21.14 -6.24 10.87
N LYS A 98 20.26 -6.59 9.95
CA LYS A 98 18.81 -6.52 10.09
C LYS A 98 18.29 -7.51 11.13
N LEU A 99 18.94 -8.67 11.27
CA LEU A 99 18.63 -9.67 12.29
C LEU A 99 18.81 -9.12 13.71
N MET A 100 19.89 -8.38 13.97
CA MET A 100 20.14 -7.77 15.28
C MET A 100 19.10 -6.71 15.65
N GLU A 101 18.68 -5.92 14.68
CA GLU A 101 17.61 -4.93 14.87
C GLU A 101 16.27 -5.63 15.15
N LEU A 102 15.97 -6.71 14.42
CA LEU A 102 14.77 -7.51 14.63
C LEU A 102 14.74 -8.17 16.02
N ILE A 103 15.86 -8.75 16.45
CA ILE A 103 16.00 -9.29 17.82
C ILE A 103 15.76 -8.17 18.85
N SER A 104 16.34 -6.99 18.65
CA SER A 104 16.15 -5.84 19.53
C SER A 104 14.69 -5.39 19.59
N PHE A 105 13.97 -5.44 18.45
CA PHE A 105 12.54 -5.17 18.40
C PHE A 105 11.74 -6.21 19.19
N ILE A 106 12.02 -7.50 18.98
CA ILE A 106 11.37 -8.62 19.67
C ILE A 106 11.59 -8.51 21.19
N ASP A 107 12.85 -8.36 21.63
CA ASP A 107 13.20 -8.30 23.06
C ASP A 107 12.54 -7.14 23.78
N ARG A 108 12.33 -6.03 23.10
CA ARG A 108 11.71 -4.84 23.67
C ARG A 108 10.19 -4.95 23.83
N HIS A 109 9.53 -5.71 22.97
CA HIS A 109 8.08 -5.75 22.89
C HIS A 109 7.48 -7.12 23.23
N LYS A 110 8.31 -8.11 23.56
CA LYS A 110 7.82 -9.45 23.94
C LYS A 110 7.06 -9.41 25.27
N ILE A 111 5.92 -10.12 25.31
CA ILE A 111 5.14 -10.31 26.53
C ILE A 111 5.31 -11.74 27.04
N VAL A 112 5.09 -12.72 26.15
CA VAL A 112 5.08 -14.15 26.48
C VAL A 112 5.86 -14.92 25.43
N GLU A 113 6.63 -15.92 25.87
CA GLU A 113 7.35 -16.84 25.01
C GLU A 113 6.55 -18.13 24.83
N GLU A 114 6.32 -18.54 23.59
CA GLU A 114 5.70 -19.81 23.22
C GLU A 114 6.70 -20.70 22.50
N HIS A 115 6.93 -21.91 23.01
CA HIS A 115 7.68 -22.93 22.32
C HIS A 115 6.75 -23.73 21.42
N ARG A 116 6.97 -23.71 20.11
CA ARG A 116 6.22 -24.51 19.12
C ARG A 116 7.16 -25.41 18.32
N LEU A 117 6.59 -26.45 17.70
CA LEU A 117 7.30 -27.30 16.72
C LEU A 117 7.78 -26.43 15.56
N GLY A 118 8.95 -25.89 15.57
CA GLY A 118 9.49 -25.00 14.54
C GLY A 118 10.19 -23.77 15.09
N GLY A 119 10.36 -23.67 16.41
CA GLY A 119 11.15 -22.64 17.05
C GLY A 119 10.38 -21.76 18.04
N LEU A 120 11.11 -20.86 18.67
CA LEU A 120 10.58 -19.91 19.64
C LEU A 120 9.74 -18.83 18.90
N ARG A 121 8.49 -18.67 19.32
CA ARG A 121 7.65 -17.53 18.96
C ARG A 121 7.30 -16.74 20.21
N VAL A 122 7.25 -15.43 20.08
CA VAL A 122 6.90 -14.55 21.18
C VAL A 122 5.66 -13.73 20.81
N HIS A 123 4.77 -13.56 21.76
CA HIS A 123 3.69 -12.59 21.64
C HIS A 123 4.28 -11.19 21.79
N ILE A 124 3.85 -10.29 20.90
CA ILE A 124 4.36 -8.93 20.80
C ILE A 124 3.26 -7.95 21.20
N ASP A 125 3.59 -7.03 22.10
CA ASP A 125 2.78 -5.86 22.40
C ASP A 125 3.47 -4.62 21.84
N ALA A 126 3.12 -4.26 20.60
CA ALA A 126 3.68 -3.13 19.91
C ALA A 126 2.59 -2.40 19.10
N PRO A 127 1.54 -1.86 19.77
CA PRO A 127 0.45 -1.20 19.08
C PRO A 127 0.96 0.02 18.29
N GLY A 128 0.54 0.14 17.04
CA GLY A 128 0.95 1.23 16.14
C GLY A 128 2.42 1.22 15.72
N LYS A 129 3.17 0.14 16.00
CA LYS A 129 4.59 0.02 15.67
C LYS A 129 4.88 -0.76 14.39
N ALA A 130 3.85 -1.27 13.73
CA ALA A 130 3.99 -2.04 12.50
C ALA A 130 3.12 -1.46 11.39
N MET A 131 3.71 -1.24 10.22
CA MET A 131 3.04 -0.79 9.00
C MET A 131 3.36 -1.79 7.89
N LEU A 132 2.34 -2.23 7.19
CA LEU A 132 2.48 -3.10 6.02
C LEU A 132 2.32 -2.26 4.75
N GLU A 133 3.29 -2.34 3.85
CA GLU A 133 3.21 -1.73 2.53
C GLU A 133 2.54 -2.68 1.55
N VAL A 134 1.35 -2.31 1.08
CA VAL A 134 0.55 -3.11 0.16
C VAL A 134 0.54 -2.45 -1.21
N PRO A 135 1.17 -3.07 -2.22
CA PRO A 135 1.10 -2.57 -3.59
C PRO A 135 -0.31 -2.75 -4.15
N GLN A 136 -0.83 -1.70 -4.78
CA GLN A 136 -2.13 -1.66 -5.44
C GLN A 136 -1.96 -1.25 -6.90
N THR A 137 -2.78 -1.78 -7.77
CA THR A 137 -2.84 -1.39 -9.18
C THR A 137 -4.05 -0.52 -9.44
N TYR A 138 -3.93 0.41 -10.38
CA TYR A 138 -5.03 1.24 -10.83
C TYR A 138 -5.00 1.47 -12.33
N ARG A 139 -6.15 1.83 -12.90
CA ARG A 139 -6.28 2.27 -14.28
C ARG A 139 -6.43 3.79 -14.33
N VAL A 140 -5.68 4.46 -15.18
CA VAL A 140 -5.86 5.90 -15.43
C VAL A 140 -6.98 6.10 -16.44
N LYS A 141 -7.97 6.93 -16.11
CA LYS A 141 -9.09 7.29 -16.99
C LYS A 141 -8.88 8.64 -17.66
N VAL A 142 -8.40 9.60 -16.88
CA VAL A 142 -8.19 10.98 -17.32
C VAL A 142 -6.88 11.47 -16.76
N ILE A 143 -6.12 12.21 -17.55
CA ILE A 143 -4.83 12.78 -17.16
C ILE A 143 -4.73 14.26 -17.54
N SER A 144 -3.98 15.01 -16.74
CA SER A 144 -3.61 16.41 -16.98
C SER A 144 -2.20 16.66 -16.43
N LEU A 145 -1.66 17.86 -16.64
CA LEU A 145 -0.34 18.24 -16.07
C LEU A 145 -0.33 18.40 -14.55
N SER A 146 -1.48 18.48 -13.89
CA SER A 146 -1.59 18.67 -12.43
C SER A 146 -2.15 17.47 -11.67
N GLY A 147 -2.60 16.44 -12.38
CA GLY A 147 -3.21 15.29 -11.74
C GLY A 147 -3.93 14.37 -12.70
N MET A 148 -4.57 13.36 -12.14
CA MET A 148 -5.28 12.34 -12.92
C MET A 148 -6.54 11.86 -12.20
N LEU A 149 -7.45 11.24 -12.94
CA LEU A 149 -8.56 10.44 -12.44
C LEU A 149 -8.21 8.97 -12.66
N ILE A 150 -8.22 8.19 -11.61
CA ILE A 150 -7.95 6.75 -11.65
C ILE A 150 -9.17 5.95 -11.24
N GLU A 151 -9.19 4.69 -11.63
CA GLU A 151 -10.17 3.69 -11.23
C GLU A 151 -9.44 2.53 -10.55
N MET A 152 -9.93 2.10 -9.39
CA MET A 152 -9.44 0.93 -8.65
C MET A 152 -10.56 0.29 -7.82
N GLU A 153 -10.32 -0.91 -7.29
CA GLU A 153 -11.32 -1.65 -6.50
C GLU A 153 -11.51 -1.06 -5.10
N GLU A 154 -10.47 -0.50 -4.52
CA GLU A 154 -10.46 0.02 -3.16
C GLU A 154 -10.65 1.54 -3.14
N GLY A 155 -11.54 2.02 -2.24
CA GLY A 155 -11.68 3.44 -1.96
C GLY A 155 -10.54 3.97 -1.10
N LEU A 156 -10.15 5.22 -1.29
CA LEU A 156 -9.07 5.86 -0.54
C LEU A 156 -9.62 7.08 0.22
N GLU A 157 -9.04 7.31 1.39
CA GLU A 157 -9.35 8.51 2.19
C GLU A 157 -8.86 9.79 1.50
N LEU A 158 -9.63 10.87 1.63
CA LEU A 158 -9.24 12.18 1.15
C LEU A 158 -7.99 12.67 1.89
N ASP A 159 -7.19 13.48 1.20
CA ASP A 159 -5.92 14.03 1.66
C ASP A 159 -4.82 12.99 1.97
N ARG A 160 -5.08 11.70 1.72
CA ARG A 160 -4.04 10.67 1.79
C ARG A 160 -2.98 10.94 0.74
N VAL A 161 -1.72 10.89 1.18
CA VAL A 161 -0.54 11.07 0.33
C VAL A 161 0.17 9.73 0.20
N CYS A 162 0.48 9.31 -1.03
CA CYS A 162 1.15 8.04 -1.29
C CYS A 162 2.08 8.10 -2.51
N PRO A 163 3.15 7.31 -2.51
CA PRO A 163 4.00 7.12 -3.67
C PRO A 163 3.23 6.39 -4.78
N MET A 164 3.32 6.90 -5.98
CA MET A 164 2.62 6.38 -7.15
C MET A 164 3.54 6.32 -8.36
N GLU A 165 3.25 5.40 -9.27
CA GLU A 165 3.89 5.34 -10.58
C GLU A 165 2.88 4.90 -11.65
N PHE A 166 3.02 5.39 -12.86
CA PHE A 166 2.29 4.89 -14.02
C PHE A 166 3.16 4.90 -15.27
N SER A 167 2.85 4.03 -16.21
CA SER A 167 3.51 3.96 -17.53
C SER A 167 2.58 4.45 -18.60
N LEU A 168 3.05 5.39 -19.42
CA LEU A 168 2.29 5.97 -20.54
C LEU A 168 2.12 5.00 -21.73
N LYS A 169 3.04 4.01 -21.81
CA LYS A 169 3.02 2.94 -22.83
C LYS A 169 3.42 1.64 -22.17
N GLU A 170 2.92 0.53 -22.69
CA GLU A 170 3.32 -0.79 -22.23
C GLU A 170 4.82 -0.99 -22.43
N GLY A 171 5.54 -1.30 -21.34
CA GLY A 171 7.00 -1.45 -21.33
C GLY A 171 7.81 -0.15 -21.39
N GLY A 172 7.16 1.02 -21.34
CA GLY A 172 7.82 2.33 -21.28
C GLY A 172 8.30 2.70 -19.88
N ASP A 173 9.09 3.77 -19.80
CA ASP A 173 9.57 4.32 -18.53
C ASP A 173 8.40 4.75 -17.64
N ALA A 174 8.46 4.38 -16.37
CA ALA A 174 7.45 4.74 -15.39
C ALA A 174 7.66 6.18 -14.90
N ILE A 175 6.59 6.96 -14.92
CA ILE A 175 6.54 8.27 -14.26
C ILE A 175 6.25 8.03 -12.77
N ARG A 176 7.16 8.47 -11.89
CA ARG A 176 7.05 8.36 -10.45
C ARG A 176 6.77 9.71 -9.83
N PHE A 177 5.87 9.74 -8.86
CA PHE A 177 5.46 10.98 -8.20
C PHE A 177 4.83 10.67 -6.85
N THR A 178 4.66 11.71 -6.05
CA THR A 178 3.80 11.67 -4.87
C THR A 178 2.42 12.20 -5.24
N GLY A 179 1.40 11.39 -5.02
CA GLY A 179 0.01 11.74 -5.29
C GLY A 179 -0.77 12.01 -4.02
N ARG A 180 -1.57 13.08 -4.00
CA ARG A 180 -2.55 13.37 -2.94
C ARG A 180 -3.96 13.09 -3.45
N ILE A 181 -4.73 12.36 -2.66
CA ILE A 181 -6.12 12.01 -2.98
C ILE A 181 -7.00 13.22 -2.72
N VAL A 182 -7.64 13.75 -3.76
CA VAL A 182 -8.49 14.94 -3.68
C VAL A 182 -9.96 14.66 -3.95
N TYR A 183 -10.28 13.44 -4.38
CA TYR A 183 -11.64 13.02 -4.70
C TYR A 183 -11.69 11.48 -4.63
N CYS A 184 -12.77 10.93 -4.07
CA CYS A 184 -13.03 9.50 -4.06
C CYS A 184 -14.53 9.26 -4.03
N VAL A 185 -15.05 8.56 -5.03
CA VAL A 185 -16.47 8.21 -5.12
C VAL A 185 -16.61 6.77 -5.60
N GLU A 186 -17.51 6.03 -4.97
CA GLU A 186 -17.88 4.68 -5.40
C GLU A 186 -18.66 4.78 -6.72
N ALA A 187 -18.22 4.04 -7.70
CA ALA A 187 -18.89 3.86 -8.99
C ALA A 187 -19.26 2.37 -9.15
N VAL A 188 -20.50 2.10 -9.52
CA VAL A 188 -20.98 0.73 -9.80
C VAL A 188 -20.94 0.54 -11.30
N ASP A 189 -20.09 -0.36 -11.77
CA ASP A 189 -20.04 -0.77 -13.17
C ASP A 189 -20.30 -2.28 -13.26
N GLN A 190 -21.40 -2.67 -13.93
CA GLN A 190 -21.75 -4.07 -14.23
C GLN A 190 -21.55 -5.07 -13.08
N ASP A 191 -22.11 -4.78 -11.88
CA ASP A 191 -21.99 -5.58 -10.66
C ASP A 191 -20.59 -5.58 -9.96
N THR A 192 -19.63 -4.85 -10.46
CA THR A 192 -18.36 -4.63 -9.76
C THR A 192 -18.32 -3.27 -9.09
N ARG A 193 -18.05 -3.25 -7.78
CA ARG A 193 -17.80 -2.01 -7.04
C ARG A 193 -16.40 -1.55 -7.37
N LYS A 194 -16.29 -0.33 -7.89
CA LYS A 194 -15.04 0.34 -8.16
C LYS A 194 -15.10 1.74 -7.61
N HIS A 195 -13.96 2.37 -7.45
CA HIS A 195 -13.84 3.75 -7.02
C HIS A 195 -13.18 4.59 -8.10
N GLU A 196 -13.80 5.74 -8.38
CA GLU A 196 -13.16 6.81 -9.13
C GLU A 196 -12.46 7.75 -8.17
N ILE A 197 -11.15 7.91 -8.34
CA ILE A 197 -10.29 8.62 -7.43
C ILE A 197 -9.54 9.71 -8.18
N GLY A 198 -9.74 10.95 -7.75
CA GLY A 198 -8.96 12.10 -8.22
C GLY A 198 -7.67 12.22 -7.45
N VAL A 199 -6.57 12.29 -8.18
CA VAL A 199 -5.21 12.40 -7.63
C VAL A 199 -4.57 13.70 -8.11
N ALA A 200 -4.09 14.53 -7.20
CA ALA A 200 -3.25 15.68 -7.50
C ALA A 200 -1.77 15.27 -7.44
N PHE A 201 -0.96 15.70 -8.40
CA PHE A 201 0.49 15.50 -8.38
C PHE A 201 1.12 16.53 -7.44
N GLU A 202 1.80 16.08 -6.38
CA GLU A 202 2.49 16.97 -5.43
C GLU A 202 3.99 17.07 -5.70
N ASP A 203 4.62 15.92 -5.95
CA ASP A 203 6.07 15.84 -6.16
C ASP A 203 6.34 14.99 -7.41
N ILE A 204 6.51 15.66 -8.52
CA ILE A 204 6.92 15.11 -9.81
C ILE A 204 8.07 15.95 -10.35
N ASP A 205 9.19 15.33 -10.66
CA ASP A 205 10.37 16.04 -11.13
C ASP A 205 10.18 16.65 -12.52
N LEU A 206 11.10 17.57 -12.90
CA LEU A 206 10.99 18.32 -14.16
C LEU A 206 11.11 17.45 -15.40
N GLU A 207 11.91 16.40 -15.37
CA GLU A 207 12.09 15.48 -16.49
C GLU A 207 10.81 14.67 -16.72
N GLN A 208 10.23 14.15 -15.65
CA GLN A 208 8.98 13.41 -15.69
C GLN A 208 7.79 14.29 -16.09
N LYS A 209 7.78 15.57 -15.64
CA LYS A 209 6.79 16.56 -16.11
C LYS A 209 6.90 16.80 -17.61
N LYS A 210 8.10 16.84 -18.15
CA LYS A 210 8.31 17.00 -19.59
C LYS A 210 7.80 15.78 -20.35
N HIS A 211 8.13 14.58 -19.91
CA HIS A 211 7.61 13.34 -20.52
C HIS A 211 6.08 13.28 -20.51
N LEU A 212 5.48 13.72 -19.39
CA LEU A 212 4.01 13.82 -19.28
C LEU A 212 3.44 14.85 -20.27
N ALA A 213 4.07 16.02 -20.40
CA ALA A 213 3.63 17.05 -21.36
C ALA A 213 3.74 16.58 -22.80
N ASP A 214 4.87 15.97 -23.17
CA ASP A 214 5.08 15.41 -24.52
C ASP A 214 4.03 14.33 -24.87
N PHE A 215 3.65 13.49 -23.88
CA PHE A 215 2.58 12.52 -24.06
C PHE A 215 1.22 13.21 -24.26
N ILE A 216 0.86 14.17 -23.41
CA ILE A 216 -0.40 14.91 -23.51
C ILE A 216 -0.50 15.60 -24.87
N ASP A 217 0.57 16.21 -25.34
CA ASP A 217 0.62 16.84 -26.66
C ASP A 217 0.44 15.83 -27.81
N SER A 218 0.88 14.59 -27.62
CA SER A 218 0.73 13.51 -28.59
C SER A 218 -0.71 12.99 -28.72
N ILE A 219 -1.52 13.06 -27.65
CA ILE A 219 -2.92 12.61 -27.64
C ILE A 219 -3.93 13.75 -27.89
N SER A 220 -3.46 14.99 -27.89
CA SER A 220 -4.29 16.18 -28.16
C SER A 220 -4.43 16.49 -29.64
N LYS A 221 -3.71 15.80 -30.51
CA LYS A 221 -3.75 15.92 -31.98
C LYS A 221 -4.75 14.95 -32.60
#